data_e8eb2a2c7b9528df077b4886902cb997
#
_entry.id   e8eb2a2c7b9528df077b4886902cb997
#
_cell.length_a   1.000
_cell.length_b   1.000
_cell.length_c   1.000
_cell.angle_alpha   90.00
_cell.angle_beta   90.00
_cell.angle_gamma   90.00
#
_symmetry.space_group_name_H-M   'P 1'
#
loop_
_entity.id
_entity.type
_entity.pdbx_description
1 polymer ?
#
loop_
_entity_poly.entity_id
_entity_poly.type
_entity_poly.pdbx_seq_one_letter_code
_entity_poly.pdbx_strand_id
1 'polypeptide(L)'
;MSKIGYARVSSKGQKLDRQLKALKLAGVIKLFSDKISGQSIERHGLEAMLNYIREGDIVVVTELDRLDRNNQELTDMMNMIQQKGATLEVLNLPSMNGIEDENLRRLINNLVIELYKYQAEAERKKIKERQVQGIKIAKENGRYKGRKRKYSLNDDRLQHAFELYREGLSDKAIEGKTGINRTTFKRYRERYNEYREIDTQAQ
;
A
#
# COMPACT_ATOMS: atom_id res chain seq x y z
N MET A 1 33.29 -4.18 -7.16
CA MET A 1 31.85 -3.77 -7.32
C MET A 1 31.04 -5.01 -7.59
N SER A 2 30.17 -5.39 -6.66
CA SER A 2 29.29 -6.53 -6.81
C SER A 2 27.84 -6.06 -7.06
N LYS A 3 27.13 -6.72 -7.98
CA LYS A 3 25.71 -6.43 -8.21
C LYS A 3 24.83 -7.31 -7.32
N ILE A 4 24.08 -6.67 -6.43
CA ILE A 4 23.21 -7.30 -5.45
C ILE A 4 21.75 -7.00 -5.82
N GLY A 5 20.97 -8.02 -6.11
CA GLY A 5 19.58 -7.88 -6.55
C GLY A 5 18.59 -7.88 -5.39
N TYR A 6 17.55 -7.07 -5.52
CA TYR A 6 16.37 -7.18 -4.67
C TYR A 6 15.09 -7.29 -5.49
N ALA A 7 14.24 -8.24 -5.12
CA ALA A 7 12.95 -8.47 -5.74
C ALA A 7 11.83 -8.52 -4.70
N ARG A 8 10.71 -7.83 -4.98
CA ARG A 8 9.51 -7.87 -4.15
C ARG A 8 8.33 -8.38 -4.95
N VAL A 9 7.67 -9.41 -4.44
CA VAL A 9 6.56 -10.06 -5.15
C VAL A 9 5.29 -10.12 -4.33
N SER A 10 4.15 -9.88 -4.96
CA SER A 10 2.85 -10.27 -4.47
C SER A 10 2.59 -11.73 -4.86
N SER A 11 1.76 -12.44 -4.15
CA SER A 11 1.51 -13.91 -4.18
C SER A 11 1.26 -14.60 -5.54
N LYS A 12 1.34 -13.93 -6.68
CA LYS A 12 1.18 -14.51 -8.02
C LYS A 12 2.56 -14.77 -8.66
N GLY A 13 2.95 -16.03 -8.74
CA GLY A 13 4.27 -16.53 -9.18
C GLY A 13 4.82 -16.00 -10.51
N GLN A 14 3.99 -15.75 -11.52
CA GLN A 14 4.45 -15.31 -12.85
C GLN A 14 5.21 -13.97 -12.89
N LYS A 15 4.97 -13.07 -11.93
CA LYS A 15 5.68 -11.78 -11.87
C LYS A 15 7.07 -11.91 -11.25
N LEU A 16 7.30 -12.92 -10.43
CA LEU A 16 8.61 -13.20 -9.82
C LEU A 16 9.61 -13.64 -10.88
N ASP A 17 9.24 -14.61 -11.72
CA ASP A 17 10.14 -15.18 -12.72
C ASP A 17 10.70 -14.12 -13.69
N ARG A 18 9.87 -13.16 -14.08
CA ARG A 18 10.31 -12.03 -14.92
C ARG A 18 11.36 -11.16 -14.21
N GLN A 19 11.12 -10.82 -12.93
CA GLN A 19 12.07 -10.02 -12.14
C GLN A 19 13.39 -10.77 -11.97
N LEU A 20 13.33 -12.05 -11.58
CA LEU A 20 14.51 -12.90 -11.40
C LEU A 20 15.33 -13.01 -12.69
N LYS A 21 14.66 -13.19 -13.83
CA LYS A 21 15.31 -13.26 -15.14
C LYS A 21 16.00 -11.94 -15.49
N ALA A 22 15.33 -10.81 -15.29
CA ALA A 22 15.88 -9.48 -15.55
C ALA A 22 17.09 -9.19 -14.66
N LEU A 23 17.02 -9.49 -13.35
CA LEU A 23 18.14 -9.31 -12.43
C LEU A 23 19.34 -10.22 -12.76
N LYS A 24 19.10 -11.47 -13.16
CA LYS A 24 20.16 -12.36 -13.64
C LYS A 24 20.87 -11.83 -14.88
N LEU A 25 20.08 -11.34 -15.86
CA LEU A 25 20.63 -10.72 -17.08
C LEU A 25 21.44 -9.45 -16.79
N ALA A 26 21.07 -8.71 -15.73
CA ALA A 26 21.83 -7.54 -15.28
C ALA A 26 23.14 -7.89 -14.55
N GLY A 27 23.47 -9.19 -14.40
CA GLY A 27 24.71 -9.64 -13.76
C GLY A 27 24.69 -9.65 -12.24
N VAL A 28 23.48 -9.76 -11.63
CA VAL A 28 23.34 -9.88 -10.18
C VAL A 28 23.95 -11.20 -9.68
N ILE A 29 24.87 -11.11 -8.70
CA ILE A 29 25.55 -12.27 -8.12
C ILE A 29 24.87 -12.82 -6.86
N LYS A 30 24.16 -11.94 -6.11
CA LYS A 30 23.40 -12.31 -4.91
C LYS A 30 22.02 -11.68 -4.98
N LEU A 31 21.00 -12.48 -4.69
CA LEU A 31 19.61 -12.04 -4.74
C LEU A 31 18.96 -12.14 -3.38
N PHE A 32 18.23 -11.10 -3.00
CA PHE A 32 17.35 -11.07 -1.85
C PHE A 32 15.92 -10.83 -2.33
N SER A 33 14.94 -11.41 -1.63
CA SER A 33 13.54 -11.26 -2.03
C SER A 33 12.59 -11.30 -0.86
N ASP A 34 11.49 -10.53 -0.96
CA ASP A 34 10.38 -10.57 -0.04
C ASP A 34 9.08 -10.94 -0.76
N LYS A 35 8.26 -11.75 -0.08
CA LYS A 35 6.95 -12.14 -0.55
C LYS A 35 5.89 -11.43 0.31
N ILE A 36 5.15 -10.50 -0.30
CA ILE A 36 4.06 -9.81 0.39
C ILE A 36 2.81 -10.70 0.34
N SER A 37 2.40 -11.22 1.48
CA SER A 37 1.07 -11.76 1.71
C SER A 37 0.23 -10.69 2.40
N GLY A 38 -0.99 -10.45 1.94
CA GLY A 38 -1.89 -9.31 2.21
C GLY A 38 -1.99 -8.67 3.61
N GLN A 39 -1.30 -9.13 4.64
CA GLN A 39 -1.34 -8.58 6.01
C GLN A 39 0.04 -8.42 6.67
N SER A 40 1.11 -8.98 6.13
CA SER A 40 2.45 -8.89 6.73
C SER A 40 3.35 -7.98 5.91
N ILE A 41 3.88 -6.94 6.56
CA ILE A 41 4.84 -5.98 6.02
C ILE A 41 6.29 -6.39 6.39
N GLU A 42 6.49 -7.62 6.83
CA GLU A 42 7.83 -8.11 7.16
C GLU A 42 8.72 -8.16 5.92
N ARG A 43 9.84 -7.45 5.96
CA ARG A 43 10.80 -7.28 4.85
C ARG A 43 12.16 -7.86 5.20
N HIS A 44 12.15 -9.10 5.68
CA HIS A 44 13.40 -9.77 6.10
C HIS A 44 14.44 -9.86 4.97
N GLY A 45 14.00 -10.00 3.70
CA GLY A 45 14.89 -9.99 2.55
C GLY A 45 15.53 -8.64 2.31
N LEU A 46 14.78 -7.55 2.48
CA LEU A 46 15.32 -6.19 2.37
C LEU A 46 16.32 -5.89 3.49
N GLU A 47 15.97 -6.21 4.73
CA GLU A 47 16.85 -6.04 5.89
C GLU A 47 18.14 -6.85 5.72
N ALA A 48 18.02 -8.11 5.29
CA ALA A 48 19.18 -8.96 5.01
C ALA A 48 20.05 -8.39 3.88
N MET A 49 19.45 -7.82 2.83
CA MET A 49 20.18 -7.13 1.77
C MET A 49 20.91 -5.90 2.31
N LEU A 50 20.22 -5.04 3.07
CA LEU A 50 20.84 -3.85 3.66
C LEU A 50 22.01 -4.21 4.59
N ASN A 51 21.93 -5.32 5.33
CA ASN A 51 23.01 -5.80 6.17
C ASN A 51 24.17 -6.46 5.38
N TYR A 52 23.90 -6.90 4.16
CA TYR A 52 24.89 -7.59 3.32
C TYR A 52 25.72 -6.64 2.47
N ILE A 53 25.13 -5.55 1.94
CA ILE A 53 25.78 -4.60 1.04
C ILE A 53 26.95 -3.87 1.72
N ARG A 54 27.96 -3.57 0.93
CA ARG A 54 29.20 -2.89 1.33
C ARG A 54 29.49 -1.72 0.42
N GLU A 55 30.47 -0.93 0.79
CA GLU A 55 30.97 0.15 -0.04
C GLU A 55 31.40 -0.35 -1.43
N GLY A 56 31.00 0.37 -2.46
CA GLY A 56 31.22 0.02 -3.87
C GLY A 56 30.28 -0.99 -4.46
N ASP A 57 29.36 -1.58 -3.69
CA ASP A 57 28.33 -2.49 -4.25
C ASP A 57 27.23 -1.71 -4.98
N ILE A 58 26.57 -2.40 -5.93
CA ILE A 58 25.44 -1.89 -6.70
C ILE A 58 24.20 -2.69 -6.34
N VAL A 59 23.23 -2.04 -5.70
CA VAL A 59 21.90 -2.62 -5.45
C VAL A 59 21.08 -2.49 -6.73
N VAL A 60 20.62 -3.60 -7.29
CA VAL A 60 19.87 -3.66 -8.54
C VAL A 60 18.42 -4.04 -8.28
N VAL A 61 17.49 -3.22 -8.75
CA VAL A 61 16.05 -3.51 -8.73
C VAL A 61 15.45 -3.37 -10.14
N THR A 62 14.36 -4.07 -10.41
CA THR A 62 13.70 -3.95 -11.72
C THR A 62 12.95 -2.63 -11.87
N GLU A 63 12.33 -2.16 -10.80
CA GLU A 63 11.49 -0.96 -10.73
C GLU A 63 11.58 -0.36 -9.33
N LEU A 64 11.42 0.95 -9.18
CA LEU A 64 11.48 1.64 -7.88
C LEU A 64 10.40 1.16 -6.90
N ASP A 65 9.22 0.82 -7.40
CA ASP A 65 8.11 0.31 -6.57
C ASP A 65 8.39 -1.07 -5.93
N ARG A 66 9.51 -1.72 -6.31
CA ARG A 66 9.99 -2.94 -5.65
C ARG A 66 10.65 -2.64 -4.31
N LEU A 67 11.32 -1.51 -4.19
CA LEU A 67 11.85 -1.05 -2.90
C LEU A 67 10.72 -0.59 -2.00
N ASP A 68 9.97 0.41 -2.44
CA ASP A 68 8.76 0.83 -1.75
C ASP A 68 7.73 1.49 -2.67
N ARG A 69 6.48 1.60 -2.18
CA ARG A 69 5.39 2.34 -2.84
C ARG A 69 5.20 3.73 -2.24
N ASN A 70 5.76 3.99 -1.06
CA ASN A 70 5.73 5.26 -0.38
C ASN A 70 7.02 6.03 -0.70
N ASN A 71 6.90 7.26 -1.20
CA ASN A 71 8.05 8.08 -1.57
C ASN A 71 8.98 8.37 -0.40
N GLN A 72 8.44 8.54 0.83
CA GLN A 72 9.26 8.77 2.01
C GLN A 72 10.11 7.54 2.34
N GLU A 73 9.48 6.37 2.45
CA GLU A 73 10.18 5.11 2.72
C GLU A 73 11.20 4.77 1.62
N LEU A 74 10.90 5.08 0.35
CA LEU A 74 11.83 4.92 -0.75
C LEU A 74 13.06 5.84 -0.58
N THR A 75 12.84 7.10 -0.18
CA THR A 75 13.94 8.04 0.10
C THR A 75 14.81 7.55 1.24
N ASP A 76 14.20 7.08 2.32
CA ASP A 76 14.93 6.56 3.48
C ASP A 76 15.79 5.34 3.10
N MET A 77 15.25 4.44 2.28
CA MET A 77 16.03 3.30 1.77
C MET A 77 17.17 3.70 0.85
N MET A 78 16.97 4.67 -0.03
CA MET A 78 18.02 5.22 -0.87
C MET A 78 19.14 5.82 -0.02
N ASN A 79 18.79 6.58 1.02
CA ASN A 79 19.75 7.15 1.96
C ASN A 79 20.52 6.05 2.71
N MET A 80 19.86 4.99 3.15
CA MET A 80 20.52 3.85 3.80
C MET A 80 21.52 3.14 2.87
N ILE A 81 21.14 2.93 1.60
CA ILE A 81 22.05 2.35 0.59
C ILE A 81 23.27 3.26 0.37
N GLN A 82 23.05 4.57 0.24
CA GLN A 82 24.13 5.55 0.06
C GLN A 82 25.05 5.66 1.28
N GLN A 83 24.51 5.67 2.49
CA GLN A 83 25.28 5.69 3.73
C GLN A 83 26.22 4.49 3.87
N LYS A 84 25.88 3.36 3.26
CA LYS A 84 26.75 2.19 3.17
C LYS A 84 27.76 2.26 2.01
N GLY A 85 27.83 3.38 1.30
CA GLY A 85 28.71 3.55 0.15
C GLY A 85 28.28 2.77 -1.10
N ALA A 86 27.10 2.18 -1.09
CA ALA A 86 26.54 1.46 -2.23
C ALA A 86 25.73 2.39 -3.15
N THR A 87 25.49 1.96 -4.40
CA THR A 87 24.72 2.70 -5.41
C THR A 87 23.46 1.92 -5.78
N LEU A 88 22.34 2.61 -6.04
CA LEU A 88 21.10 2.00 -6.53
C LEU A 88 21.06 2.06 -8.06
N GLU A 89 20.87 0.91 -8.72
CA GLU A 89 20.60 0.77 -10.16
C GLU A 89 19.17 0.27 -10.36
N VAL A 90 18.39 0.93 -11.22
CA VAL A 90 17.00 0.57 -11.50
C VAL A 90 16.89 0.23 -12.98
N LEU A 91 16.50 -1.02 -13.31
CA LEU A 91 16.59 -1.54 -14.69
C LEU A 91 15.61 -0.91 -15.67
N ASN A 92 14.50 -0.36 -15.20
CA ASN A 92 13.54 0.35 -16.06
C ASN A 92 13.89 1.83 -16.28
N LEU A 93 15.01 2.32 -15.73
CA LEU A 93 15.53 3.66 -15.98
C LEU A 93 16.62 3.64 -17.03
N PRO A 94 16.89 4.78 -17.70
CA PRO A 94 18.00 4.90 -18.63
C PRO A 94 19.32 4.49 -17.98
N SER A 95 20.10 3.65 -18.68
CA SER A 95 21.41 3.22 -18.20
C SER A 95 22.43 4.34 -18.30
N MET A 96 23.24 4.50 -17.25
CA MET A 96 24.32 5.49 -17.16
C MET A 96 25.69 4.88 -17.43
N ASN A 97 25.74 3.73 -18.13
CA ASN A 97 26.99 2.97 -18.37
C ASN A 97 28.04 3.71 -19.23
N GLY A 98 27.64 4.78 -19.95
CA GLY A 98 28.56 5.60 -20.76
C GLY A 98 29.27 6.72 -19.97
N ILE A 99 29.02 6.87 -18.69
CA ILE A 99 29.67 7.89 -17.84
C ILE A 99 30.83 7.23 -17.10
N GLU A 100 32.06 7.63 -17.45
CA GLU A 100 33.31 7.08 -16.86
C GLU A 100 33.51 7.55 -15.42
N ASP A 101 33.21 8.82 -15.12
CA ASP A 101 33.32 9.37 -13.77
C ASP A 101 32.23 8.76 -12.86
N GLU A 102 32.67 8.02 -11.86
CA GLU A 102 31.79 7.33 -10.92
C GLU A 102 30.96 8.29 -10.08
N ASN A 103 31.52 9.43 -9.65
CA ASN A 103 30.79 10.41 -8.86
C ASN A 103 29.72 11.11 -9.69
N LEU A 104 30.05 11.46 -10.94
CA LEU A 104 29.09 12.05 -11.88
C LEU A 104 27.97 11.06 -12.23
N ARG A 105 28.31 9.80 -12.47
CA ARG A 105 27.32 8.73 -12.73
C ARG A 105 26.38 8.55 -11.56
N ARG A 106 26.91 8.53 -10.32
CA ARG A 106 26.11 8.44 -9.09
C ARG A 106 25.18 9.65 -8.92
N LEU A 107 25.68 10.86 -9.16
CA LEU A 107 24.88 12.09 -9.09
C LEU A 107 23.73 12.09 -10.08
N ILE A 108 24.02 11.76 -11.35
CA ILE A 108 22.98 11.73 -12.40
C ILE A 108 21.94 10.64 -12.11
N ASN A 109 22.39 9.45 -11.66
CA ASN A 109 21.48 8.37 -11.30
C ASN A 109 20.52 8.80 -10.18
N ASN A 110 21.01 9.45 -9.15
CA ASN A 110 20.19 9.97 -8.06
C ASN A 110 19.17 11.03 -8.56
N LEU A 111 19.65 11.95 -9.41
CA LEU A 111 18.78 12.98 -10.00
C LEU A 111 17.66 12.37 -10.84
N VAL A 112 17.97 11.37 -11.67
CA VAL A 112 16.98 10.64 -12.48
C VAL A 112 15.96 9.94 -11.58
N ILE A 113 16.41 9.26 -10.53
CA ILE A 113 15.51 8.60 -9.57
C ILE A 113 14.56 9.61 -8.89
N GLU A 114 15.09 10.76 -8.43
CA GLU A 114 14.24 11.81 -7.83
C GLU A 114 13.24 12.39 -8.83
N LEU A 115 13.62 12.56 -10.08
CA LEU A 115 12.70 13.00 -11.14
C LEU A 115 11.56 11.99 -11.37
N TYR A 116 11.85 10.69 -11.39
CA TYR A 116 10.82 9.65 -11.52
C TYR A 116 9.90 9.57 -10.31
N LYS A 117 10.43 9.77 -9.09
CA LYS A 117 9.62 9.89 -7.87
C LYS A 117 8.63 11.05 -7.97
N TYR A 118 9.12 12.22 -8.39
CA TYR A 118 8.28 13.40 -8.59
C TYR A 118 7.18 13.15 -9.63
N GLN A 119 7.52 12.55 -10.78
CA GLN A 119 6.53 12.19 -11.82
C GLN A 119 5.46 11.23 -11.29
N ALA A 120 5.86 10.19 -10.55
CA ALA A 120 4.94 9.22 -9.97
C ALA A 120 3.97 9.87 -8.97
N GLU A 121 4.46 10.80 -8.16
CA GLU A 121 3.62 11.55 -7.22
C GLU A 121 2.65 12.51 -7.92
N ALA A 122 3.12 13.23 -8.93
CA ALA A 122 2.29 14.11 -9.75
C ALA A 122 1.15 13.33 -10.45
N GLU A 123 1.44 12.14 -10.98
CA GLU A 123 0.43 11.29 -11.62
C GLU A 123 -0.60 10.76 -10.59
N ARG A 124 -0.16 10.32 -9.41
CA ARG A 124 -1.06 9.93 -8.30
C ARG A 124 -1.99 11.08 -7.90
N LYS A 125 -1.47 12.29 -7.80
CA LYS A 125 -2.27 13.49 -7.50
C LYS A 125 -3.33 13.75 -8.57
N LYS A 126 -2.95 13.69 -9.85
CA LYS A 126 -3.89 13.82 -10.97
C LYS A 126 -4.98 12.74 -10.97
N ILE A 127 -4.63 11.48 -10.69
CA ILE A 127 -5.60 10.38 -10.58
C ILE A 127 -6.60 10.66 -9.46
N LYS A 128 -6.11 11.09 -8.27
CA LYS A 128 -6.96 11.43 -7.13
C LYS A 128 -7.90 12.60 -7.44
N GLU A 129 -7.40 13.64 -8.09
CA GLU A 129 -8.20 14.79 -8.52
C GLU A 129 -9.30 14.37 -9.50
N ARG A 130 -8.98 13.59 -10.53
CA ARG A 130 -9.96 13.04 -11.49
C ARG A 130 -11.01 12.18 -10.79
N GLN A 131 -10.59 11.36 -9.81
CA GLN A 131 -11.51 10.54 -9.02
C GLN A 131 -12.47 11.40 -8.20
N VAL A 132 -12.00 12.44 -7.54
CA VAL A 132 -12.84 13.38 -6.77
C VAL A 132 -13.84 14.09 -7.68
N GLN A 133 -13.38 14.58 -8.84
CA GLN A 133 -14.25 15.20 -9.84
C GLN A 133 -15.32 14.22 -10.36
N GLY A 134 -14.92 12.99 -10.69
CA GLY A 134 -15.83 11.94 -11.14
C GLY A 134 -16.89 11.59 -10.09
N ILE A 135 -16.50 11.50 -8.81
CA ILE A 135 -17.44 11.28 -7.70
C ILE A 135 -18.42 12.46 -7.56
N LYS A 136 -17.94 13.71 -7.70
CA LYS A 136 -18.78 14.91 -7.64
C LYS A 136 -19.85 14.86 -8.73
N ILE A 137 -19.47 14.66 -9.98
CA ILE A 137 -20.38 14.54 -11.12
C ILE A 137 -21.36 13.38 -10.93
N ALA A 138 -20.90 12.22 -10.44
CA ALA A 138 -21.76 11.07 -10.18
C ALA A 138 -22.79 11.34 -9.07
N LYS A 139 -22.45 12.15 -8.06
CA LYS A 139 -23.38 12.60 -7.02
C LYS A 139 -24.42 13.56 -7.57
N GLU A 140 -24.02 14.55 -8.36
CA GLU A 140 -24.90 15.52 -9.02
C GLU A 140 -25.92 14.82 -9.94
N ASN A 141 -25.48 13.78 -10.63
CA ASN A 141 -26.33 12.96 -11.51
C ASN A 141 -27.13 11.85 -10.78
N GLY A 142 -27.09 11.79 -9.44
CA GLY A 142 -27.79 10.77 -8.66
C GLY A 142 -27.29 9.32 -8.87
N ARG A 143 -26.17 9.13 -9.59
CA ARG A 143 -25.60 7.81 -9.91
C ARG A 143 -24.70 7.26 -8.80
N TYR A 144 -24.24 8.09 -7.89
CA TYR A 144 -23.33 7.68 -6.82
C TYR A 144 -24.12 7.07 -5.66
N LYS A 145 -24.13 5.73 -5.61
CA LYS A 145 -24.82 4.97 -4.54
C LYS A 145 -23.98 4.75 -3.28
N GLY A 146 -22.73 5.19 -3.28
CA GLY A 146 -21.81 4.96 -2.17
C GLY A 146 -21.38 3.50 -2.03
N ARG A 147 -20.83 3.16 -0.87
CA ARG A 147 -20.44 1.77 -0.54
C ARG A 147 -21.70 0.93 -0.30
N LYS A 148 -21.74 -0.28 -0.86
CA LYS A 148 -22.80 -1.25 -0.57
C LYS A 148 -22.96 -1.42 0.95
N ARG A 149 -24.20 -1.44 1.41
CA ARG A 149 -24.51 -1.65 2.83
C ARG A 149 -24.09 -3.06 3.23
N LYS A 150 -23.54 -3.20 4.42
CA LYS A 150 -23.09 -4.51 4.95
C LYS A 150 -24.29 -5.38 5.31
N TYR A 151 -25.36 -4.74 5.84
CA TYR A 151 -26.61 -5.38 6.21
C TYR A 151 -27.78 -4.68 5.50
N SER A 152 -28.75 -5.44 5.02
CA SER A 152 -30.05 -4.93 4.56
C SER A 152 -31.01 -4.82 5.76
N LEU A 153 -32.17 -4.14 5.59
CA LEU A 153 -33.19 -4.10 6.64
C LEU A 153 -33.71 -5.51 6.95
N ASN A 154 -33.80 -6.40 5.95
CA ASN A 154 -34.29 -7.77 6.08
C ASN A 154 -33.17 -8.77 6.44
N ASP A 155 -32.01 -8.30 6.90
CA ASP A 155 -30.93 -9.18 7.35
C ASP A 155 -31.26 -9.71 8.75
N ASP A 156 -31.32 -11.03 8.89
CA ASP A 156 -31.74 -11.71 10.13
C ASP A 156 -30.88 -11.29 11.33
N ARG A 157 -29.58 -11.10 11.12
CA ARG A 157 -28.66 -10.64 12.19
C ARG A 157 -28.97 -9.23 12.64
N LEU A 158 -29.31 -8.35 11.69
CA LEU A 158 -29.67 -6.96 12.00
C LEU A 158 -31.03 -6.90 12.72
N GLN A 159 -32.01 -7.68 12.28
CA GLN A 159 -33.32 -7.78 12.93
C GLN A 159 -33.18 -8.30 14.35
N HIS A 160 -32.44 -9.38 14.55
CA HIS A 160 -32.16 -9.92 15.87
C HIS A 160 -31.43 -8.88 16.77
N ALA A 161 -30.51 -8.08 16.22
CA ALA A 161 -29.85 -7.01 16.95
C ALA A 161 -30.85 -5.92 17.37
N PHE A 162 -31.85 -5.59 16.56
CA PHE A 162 -32.91 -4.64 16.91
C PHE A 162 -33.83 -5.20 18.02
N GLU A 163 -34.19 -6.49 17.96
CA GLU A 163 -34.98 -7.15 19.02
C GLU A 163 -34.25 -7.08 20.36
N LEU A 164 -32.99 -7.50 20.42
CA LEU A 164 -32.15 -7.42 21.62
C LEU A 164 -32.03 -5.97 22.15
N TYR A 165 -32.01 -5.01 21.24
CA TYR A 165 -31.96 -3.60 21.63
C TYR A 165 -33.27 -3.14 22.28
N ARG A 166 -34.41 -3.55 21.72
CA ARG A 166 -35.77 -3.25 22.30
C ARG A 166 -35.94 -3.94 23.66
N GLU A 167 -35.38 -5.14 23.86
CA GLU A 167 -35.33 -5.84 25.15
C GLU A 167 -34.45 -5.15 26.20
N GLY A 168 -33.73 -4.08 25.84
CA GLY A 168 -32.96 -3.28 26.79
C GLY A 168 -31.47 -3.64 26.88
N LEU A 169 -30.94 -4.54 26.04
CA LEU A 169 -29.53 -4.91 26.05
C LEU A 169 -28.63 -3.73 25.62
N SER A 170 -27.45 -3.65 26.21
CA SER A 170 -26.44 -2.64 25.81
C SER A 170 -25.84 -2.96 24.44
N ASP A 171 -25.38 -1.93 23.72
CA ASP A 171 -24.73 -2.10 22.41
C ASP A 171 -23.53 -3.05 22.47
N LYS A 172 -22.82 -3.11 23.60
CA LYS A 172 -21.70 -4.04 23.82
C LYS A 172 -22.17 -5.49 23.94
N ALA A 173 -23.28 -5.72 24.60
CA ALA A 173 -23.87 -7.06 24.75
C ALA A 173 -24.44 -7.54 23.41
N ILE A 174 -25.04 -6.65 22.61
CA ILE A 174 -25.56 -6.93 21.28
C ILE A 174 -24.42 -7.28 20.32
N GLU A 175 -23.29 -6.55 20.36
CA GLU A 175 -22.08 -6.88 19.58
C GLU A 175 -21.60 -8.30 19.88
N GLY A 176 -21.56 -8.69 21.17
CA GLY A 176 -21.15 -10.03 21.59
C GLY A 176 -22.07 -11.15 21.07
N LYS A 177 -23.39 -10.89 21.01
CA LYS A 177 -24.39 -11.89 20.56
C LYS A 177 -24.53 -11.98 19.04
N THR A 178 -24.47 -10.85 18.33
CA THR A 178 -24.76 -10.78 16.90
C THR A 178 -23.52 -10.66 16.02
N GLY A 179 -22.36 -10.31 16.59
CA GLY A 179 -21.12 -10.01 15.85
C GLY A 179 -21.19 -8.71 15.03
N ILE A 180 -22.23 -7.90 15.22
CA ILE A 180 -22.35 -6.59 14.58
C ILE A 180 -21.64 -5.55 15.46
N ASN A 181 -20.54 -4.96 14.95
CA ASN A 181 -19.80 -3.94 15.67
C ASN A 181 -20.74 -2.81 16.16
N ARG A 182 -20.60 -2.40 17.42
CA ARG A 182 -21.45 -1.39 18.09
C ARG A 182 -21.59 -0.08 17.32
N THR A 183 -20.50 0.44 16.71
CA THR A 183 -20.52 1.67 15.91
C THR A 183 -21.35 1.48 14.63
N THR A 184 -21.25 0.30 14.02
CA THR A 184 -22.05 -0.07 12.86
C THR A 184 -23.51 -0.21 13.26
N PHE A 185 -23.81 -0.90 14.37
CA PHE A 185 -25.17 -1.07 14.89
C PHE A 185 -25.83 0.28 15.19
N LYS A 186 -25.13 1.18 15.91
CA LYS A 186 -25.62 2.54 16.19
C LYS A 186 -26.06 3.28 14.92
N ARG A 187 -25.24 3.26 13.85
CA ARG A 187 -25.61 3.88 12.55
C ARG A 187 -26.82 3.26 11.91
N TYR A 188 -27.07 1.97 12.10
CA TYR A 188 -28.25 1.30 11.57
C TYR A 188 -29.50 1.64 12.39
N ARG A 189 -29.41 1.73 13.74
CA ARG A 189 -30.48 2.21 14.59
C ARG A 189 -30.95 3.62 14.18
N GLU A 190 -30.02 4.56 14.13
CA GLU A 190 -30.30 5.95 13.72
C GLU A 190 -30.94 6.02 12.34
N ARG A 191 -30.48 5.19 11.41
CA ARG A 191 -30.99 5.18 10.03
C ARG A 191 -32.40 4.64 9.91
N TYR A 192 -32.76 3.63 10.72
CA TYR A 192 -34.05 2.96 10.68
C TYR A 192 -35.01 3.43 11.78
N ASN A 193 -34.62 4.51 12.47
CA ASN A 193 -35.39 5.11 13.58
C ASN A 193 -35.76 4.08 14.68
N GLU A 194 -34.81 3.19 14.98
CA GLU A 194 -34.96 2.22 16.06
C GLU A 194 -34.52 2.87 17.37
N TYR A 195 -35.49 3.32 18.16
CA TYR A 195 -35.29 3.95 19.47
C TYR A 195 -35.95 3.11 20.56
N ARG A 196 -35.46 3.21 21.78
CA ARG A 196 -36.12 2.68 22.96
C ARG A 196 -37.18 3.68 23.42
N GLU A 197 -38.23 3.20 24.08
CA GLU A 197 -39.23 4.08 24.69
C GLU A 197 -38.62 5.09 25.68
N ILE A 198 -37.51 4.73 26.33
CA ILE A 198 -36.79 5.58 27.26
C ILE A 198 -36.05 6.73 26.53
N ASP A 199 -35.61 6.52 25.29
CA ASP A 199 -34.89 7.53 24.51
C ASP A 199 -35.84 8.61 23.95
N THR A 200 -37.13 8.33 23.91
CA THR A 200 -38.19 9.24 23.36
C THR A 200 -38.62 10.31 24.38
N GLN A 201 -38.36 10.13 25.68
CA GLN A 201 -38.73 11.09 26.73
C GLN A 201 -37.62 12.13 27.01
N ALA A 202 -36.47 12.05 26.34
CA ALA A 202 -35.31 12.94 26.55
C ALA A 202 -35.10 13.97 25.41
N GLN A 203 -36.05 14.12 24.52
CA GLN A 203 -36.14 15.18 23.50
C GLN A 203 -37.31 16.11 23.82
#